data_c064714dbd171c71948026e62a9504d2
#
_entry.id   c064714dbd171c71948026e62a9504d2
#
_cell.length_a   1.000
_cell.length_b   1.000
_cell.length_c   1.000
_cell.angle_alpha   90.00
_cell.angle_beta   90.00
_cell.angle_gamma   90.00
#
_symmetry.space_group_name_H-M   'P 1'
#
loop_
_entity.id
_entity.type
_entity.pdbx_description
1 polymer ?
#
loop_
_entity_poly.entity_id
_entity_poly.type
_entity_poly.pdbx_seq_one_letter_code
_entity_poly.pdbx_strand_id
1 'polypeptide(L)'
;MIPRVGPRLRDLTSADAARILDITRATGVFREEELAIADEVFHDAVAPAGPSGGPPDGFPPGAAPQLRPYFALGAEVGGELMGWICWGKTPCTEGTWDLYWLAVDPAAHRGGVASTLVLAMERRLAGLARLISVDTSGRPDYGPTRAFYEARGYRAVARVPDFYAPGDDQVIFTKAL
;
A
#
# COMPACT_ATOMS: atom_id res chain seq x y z
N MET A 1 22.81 22.77 -10.12
CA MET A 1 21.48 22.23 -9.76
C MET A 1 21.61 20.70 -9.88
N ILE A 2 21.71 19.99 -8.75
CA ILE A 2 21.80 18.52 -8.74
C ILE A 2 20.43 18.00 -9.17
N PRO A 3 20.30 17.14 -10.18
CA PRO A 3 19.01 16.57 -10.57
C PRO A 3 18.47 15.81 -9.38
N ARG A 4 17.23 16.11 -8.94
CA ARG A 4 16.53 15.30 -7.96
C ARG A 4 16.30 13.92 -8.60
N VAL A 5 17.02 12.93 -8.12
CA VAL A 5 16.79 11.53 -8.51
C VAL A 5 15.38 11.18 -8.02
N GLY A 6 14.48 10.87 -8.96
CA GLY A 6 13.12 10.45 -8.62
C GLY A 6 13.09 9.10 -7.90
N PRO A 7 11.96 8.74 -7.28
CA PRO A 7 11.81 7.44 -6.62
C PRO A 7 12.03 6.27 -7.60
N ARG A 8 12.86 5.30 -7.22
CA ARG A 8 13.07 4.05 -7.95
C ARG A 8 12.30 2.92 -7.27
N LEU A 9 11.47 2.24 -8.02
CA LEU A 9 10.73 1.09 -7.52
C LEU A 9 11.63 -0.16 -7.46
N ARG A 10 11.43 -0.98 -6.44
CA ARG A 10 12.01 -2.32 -6.35
C ARG A 10 11.11 -3.28 -5.57
N ASP A 11 11.28 -4.55 -5.83
CA ASP A 11 10.67 -5.59 -5.01
C ASP A 11 11.27 -5.58 -3.60
N LEU A 12 10.47 -5.97 -2.62
CA LEU A 12 10.85 -6.07 -1.23
C LEU A 12 11.20 -7.51 -0.87
N THR A 13 12.06 -7.68 0.12
CA THR A 13 12.49 -8.96 0.65
C THR A 13 12.34 -8.97 2.18
N SER A 14 12.44 -10.13 2.81
CA SER A 14 12.40 -10.24 4.27
C SER A 14 13.49 -9.41 4.98
N ALA A 15 14.60 -9.11 4.31
CA ALA A 15 15.64 -8.24 4.85
C ALA A 15 15.20 -6.79 5.06
N ASP A 16 14.10 -6.38 4.41
CA ASP A 16 13.55 -5.01 4.51
C ASP A 16 12.64 -4.82 5.74
N ALA A 17 12.29 -5.88 6.46
CA ALA A 17 11.29 -5.85 7.54
C ALA A 17 11.54 -4.74 8.57
N ALA A 18 12.77 -4.65 9.10
CA ALA A 18 13.09 -3.61 10.08
C ALA A 18 12.88 -2.20 9.51
N ARG A 19 13.32 -1.95 8.27
CA ARG A 19 13.15 -0.64 7.63
C ARG A 19 11.69 -0.33 7.31
N ILE A 20 10.90 -1.32 6.93
CA ILE A 20 9.44 -1.19 6.73
C ILE A 20 8.76 -0.72 8.01
N LEU A 21 9.07 -1.35 9.14
CA LEU A 21 8.50 -0.96 10.43
C LEU A 21 8.95 0.43 10.85
N ASP A 22 10.21 0.79 10.65
CA ASP A 22 10.73 2.13 10.93
C ASP A 22 10.00 3.20 10.12
N ILE A 23 9.81 2.99 8.81
CA ILE A 23 9.06 3.90 7.94
C ILE A 23 7.61 4.02 8.45
N THR A 24 6.96 2.89 8.73
CA THR A 24 5.55 2.87 9.15
C THR A 24 5.38 3.60 10.47
N ARG A 25 6.25 3.34 11.45
CA ARG A 25 6.26 4.05 12.75
C ARG A 25 6.54 5.54 12.59
N ALA A 26 7.49 5.92 11.74
CA ALA A 26 7.89 7.31 11.51
C ALA A 26 6.76 8.18 10.94
N THR A 27 5.75 7.60 10.29
CA THR A 27 4.56 8.34 9.83
C THR A 27 3.79 8.98 11.00
N GLY A 28 3.85 8.39 12.20
CA GLY A 28 3.17 8.86 13.40
C GLY A 28 1.66 8.71 13.40
N VAL A 29 1.06 8.07 12.40
CA VAL A 29 -0.40 7.93 12.29
C VAL A 29 -0.91 6.54 12.67
N PHE A 30 -0.05 5.52 12.65
CA PHE A 30 -0.39 4.14 13.00
C PHE A 30 -0.16 3.87 14.49
N ARG A 31 -1.02 3.05 15.10
CA ARG A 31 -0.89 2.56 16.46
C ARG A 31 0.07 1.38 16.54
N GLU A 32 0.58 1.04 17.72
CA GLU A 32 1.51 -0.10 17.88
C GLU A 32 0.88 -1.44 17.46
N GLU A 33 -0.42 -1.63 17.69
CA GLU A 33 -1.14 -2.83 17.23
C GLU A 33 -1.17 -2.92 15.71
N GLU A 34 -1.31 -1.78 15.02
CA GLU A 34 -1.30 -1.71 13.55
C GLU A 34 0.10 -1.99 12.98
N LEU A 35 1.17 -1.61 13.69
CA LEU A 35 2.54 -1.95 13.30
C LEU A 35 2.79 -3.46 13.33
N ALA A 36 2.25 -4.16 14.33
CA ALA A 36 2.35 -5.61 14.41
C ALA A 36 1.63 -6.29 13.22
N ILE A 37 0.45 -5.80 12.86
CA ILE A 37 -0.29 -6.31 11.69
C ILE A 37 0.44 -5.98 10.38
N ALA A 38 1.02 -4.77 10.28
CA ALA A 38 1.81 -4.38 9.10
C ALA A 38 3.01 -5.30 8.89
N ASP A 39 3.69 -5.71 9.97
CA ASP A 39 4.81 -6.65 9.93
C ASP A 39 4.38 -8.05 9.45
N GLU A 40 3.28 -8.57 10.00
CA GLU A 40 2.71 -9.87 9.60
C GLU A 40 2.34 -9.87 8.11
N VAL A 41 1.56 -8.87 7.68
CA VAL A 41 1.13 -8.73 6.28
C VAL A 41 2.33 -8.54 5.34
N PHE A 42 3.35 -7.80 5.78
CA PHE A 42 4.59 -7.65 5.02
C PHE A 42 5.32 -8.98 4.83
N HIS A 43 5.49 -9.77 5.89
CA HIS A 43 6.12 -11.08 5.80
C HIS A 43 5.35 -12.02 4.86
N ASP A 44 4.04 -12.02 4.91
CA ASP A 44 3.20 -12.80 3.98
C ASP A 44 3.37 -12.32 2.52
N ALA A 45 3.50 -11.00 2.31
CA ALA A 45 3.67 -10.45 0.98
C ALA A 45 5.02 -10.79 0.34
N VAL A 46 6.09 -10.92 1.15
CA VAL A 46 7.45 -11.21 0.66
C VAL A 46 7.86 -12.67 0.83
N ALA A 47 7.02 -13.51 1.45
CA ALA A 47 7.28 -14.93 1.61
C ALA A 47 7.60 -15.57 0.24
N PRO A 48 8.55 -16.52 0.16
CA PRO A 48 8.77 -17.27 -1.06
C PRO A 48 7.45 -17.87 -1.55
N ALA A 49 7.19 -17.80 -2.84
CA ALA A 49 6.08 -18.55 -3.40
C ALA A 49 6.25 -20.03 -3.01
N GLY A 50 5.20 -20.65 -2.46
CA GLY A 50 5.21 -22.09 -2.16
C GLY A 50 5.65 -22.90 -3.40
N PRO A 51 5.81 -24.26 -3.33
CA PRO A 51 6.46 -25.09 -4.35
C PRO A 51 5.89 -24.99 -5.77
N SER A 52 4.90 -24.19 -6.01
CA SER A 52 4.37 -23.79 -7.32
C SER A 52 4.98 -22.47 -7.86
N GLY A 53 6.23 -22.19 -7.54
CA GLY A 53 6.99 -21.00 -7.91
C GLY A 53 6.50 -20.21 -9.12
N GLY A 54 5.85 -19.09 -8.87
CA GLY A 54 5.63 -18.06 -9.90
C GLY A 54 6.80 -17.07 -9.90
N PRO A 55 7.12 -16.45 -11.05
CA PRO A 55 8.23 -15.54 -11.17
C PRO A 55 8.02 -14.27 -10.33
N PRO A 56 9.11 -13.60 -9.87
CA PRO A 56 9.07 -12.36 -9.11
C PRO A 56 8.52 -11.16 -9.91
N ASP A 57 8.38 -11.28 -11.22
CA ASP A 57 8.11 -10.18 -12.14
C ASP A 57 6.66 -10.08 -12.61
N GLY A 58 5.73 -10.08 -11.70
CA GLY A 58 4.33 -9.94 -12.05
C GLY A 58 3.58 -11.27 -12.09
N PHE A 59 2.27 -11.18 -12.18
CA PHE A 59 1.42 -12.35 -12.27
C PHE A 59 1.82 -13.22 -13.47
N PRO A 60 2.12 -14.50 -13.28
CA PRO A 60 2.30 -15.38 -14.41
C PRO A 60 1.00 -15.41 -15.23
N PRO A 61 1.06 -15.41 -16.56
CA PRO A 61 -0.13 -15.54 -17.39
C PRO A 61 -0.91 -16.79 -17.00
N GLY A 62 -2.15 -16.61 -16.47
CA GLY A 62 -3.03 -17.70 -16.07
C GLY A 62 -2.88 -18.21 -14.62
N ALA A 63 -1.96 -17.69 -13.80
CA ALA A 63 -1.95 -18.01 -12.38
C ALA A 63 -3.06 -17.25 -11.66
N ALA A 64 -3.96 -17.98 -11.03
CA ALA A 64 -4.98 -17.37 -10.19
C ALA A 64 -4.29 -16.60 -9.04
N PRO A 65 -4.74 -15.37 -8.71
CA PRO A 65 -4.22 -14.56 -7.61
C PRO A 65 -4.34 -15.19 -6.21
N GLN A 66 -4.80 -16.42 -6.13
CA GLN A 66 -5.15 -17.16 -4.92
C GLN A 66 -3.93 -17.71 -4.15
N LEU A 67 -2.71 -17.62 -4.70
CA LEU A 67 -1.51 -18.20 -4.07
C LEU A 67 -0.74 -17.23 -3.17
N ARG A 68 -1.04 -15.93 -3.25
CA ARG A 68 -0.50 -14.92 -2.33
C ARG A 68 -1.62 -13.99 -1.90
N PRO A 69 -1.89 -13.88 -0.59
CA PRO A 69 -2.93 -12.97 -0.11
C PRO A 69 -2.54 -11.50 -0.31
N TYR A 70 -1.22 -11.20 -0.30
CA TYR A 70 -0.70 -9.84 -0.36
C TYR A 70 0.46 -9.69 -1.35
N PHE A 71 0.61 -8.47 -1.84
CA PHE A 71 1.70 -8.00 -2.69
C PHE A 71 2.30 -6.74 -2.08
N ALA A 72 3.61 -6.60 -2.15
CA ALA A 72 4.29 -5.42 -1.64
C ALA A 72 5.31 -4.89 -2.64
N LEU A 73 5.55 -3.57 -2.60
CA LEU A 73 6.51 -2.87 -3.43
C LEU A 73 7.17 -1.75 -2.64
N GLY A 74 8.47 -1.57 -2.83
CA GLY A 74 9.24 -0.49 -2.24
C GLY A 74 9.61 0.61 -3.22
N ALA A 75 9.86 1.80 -2.68
CA ALA A 75 10.41 2.91 -3.42
C ALA A 75 11.64 3.48 -2.71
N GLU A 76 12.74 3.56 -3.43
CA GLU A 76 14.02 4.10 -2.96
C GLU A 76 14.25 5.51 -3.48
N VAL A 77 14.90 6.33 -2.65
CA VAL A 77 15.43 7.64 -3.04
C VAL A 77 16.90 7.70 -2.57
N GLY A 78 17.82 7.96 -3.49
CA GLY A 78 19.25 7.99 -3.14
C GLY A 78 19.83 6.65 -2.69
N GLY A 79 19.20 5.53 -3.01
CA GLY A 79 19.62 4.18 -2.61
C GLY A 79 19.03 3.71 -1.27
N GLU A 80 18.24 4.53 -0.60
CA GLU A 80 17.56 4.19 0.65
C GLU A 80 16.08 3.93 0.43
N LEU A 81 15.53 2.90 1.08
CA LEU A 81 14.10 2.62 1.07
C LEU A 81 13.35 3.72 1.84
N MET A 82 12.48 4.46 1.14
CA MET A 82 11.79 5.63 1.67
C MET A 82 10.27 5.49 1.69
N GLY A 83 9.74 4.40 1.19
CA GLY A 83 8.32 4.11 1.25
C GLY A 83 7.98 2.73 0.74
N TRP A 84 6.81 2.24 1.14
CA TRP A 84 6.29 0.97 0.70
C TRP A 84 4.77 0.99 0.56
N ILE A 85 4.26 0.07 -0.23
CA ILE A 85 2.83 -0.15 -0.45
C ILE A 85 2.54 -1.64 -0.37
N CYS A 86 1.38 -2.01 0.18
CA CYS A 86 0.87 -3.37 0.22
C CYS A 86 -0.58 -3.40 -0.24
N TRP A 87 -0.92 -4.38 -1.06
CA TRP A 87 -2.28 -4.57 -1.58
C TRP A 87 -2.58 -6.05 -1.75
N GLY A 88 -3.86 -6.39 -1.85
CA GLY A 88 -4.31 -7.77 -2.07
C GLY A 88 -5.70 -7.82 -2.64
N LYS A 89 -6.09 -8.99 -3.15
CA LYS A 89 -7.44 -9.22 -3.66
C LYS A 89 -8.44 -9.30 -2.50
N THR A 90 -9.52 -8.54 -2.56
CA THR A 90 -10.62 -8.63 -1.58
C THR A 90 -11.32 -9.99 -1.72
N PRO A 91 -11.38 -10.81 -0.66
CA PRO A 91 -12.04 -12.11 -0.71
C PRO A 91 -13.52 -12.00 -1.11
N CYS A 92 -14.04 -13.03 -1.76
CA CYS A 92 -15.45 -13.13 -2.15
C CYS A 92 -15.94 -11.99 -3.07
N THR A 93 -15.05 -11.31 -3.77
CA THR A 93 -15.40 -10.25 -4.73
C THR A 93 -14.95 -10.59 -6.15
N GLU A 94 -15.64 -10.00 -7.13
CA GLU A 94 -15.25 -10.05 -8.53
C GLU A 94 -14.41 -8.80 -8.87
N GLY A 95 -13.07 -8.96 -8.86
CA GLY A 95 -12.14 -7.93 -9.30
C GLY A 95 -12.01 -6.71 -8.37
N THR A 96 -12.35 -6.84 -7.07
CA THR A 96 -12.03 -5.81 -6.07
C THR A 96 -10.69 -6.12 -5.41
N TRP A 97 -9.89 -5.08 -5.20
CA TRP A 97 -8.58 -5.13 -4.56
C TRP A 97 -8.48 -4.08 -3.46
N ASP A 98 -7.90 -4.45 -2.34
CA ASP A 98 -7.67 -3.53 -1.23
C ASP A 98 -6.23 -3.05 -1.22
N LEU A 99 -6.04 -1.74 -1.04
CA LEU A 99 -4.78 -1.16 -0.66
C LEU A 99 -4.72 -1.15 0.88
N TYR A 100 -3.93 -2.06 1.44
CA TYR A 100 -3.84 -2.27 2.90
C TYR A 100 -2.89 -1.29 3.58
N TRP A 101 -1.70 -1.08 3.02
CA TRP A 101 -0.69 -0.18 3.58
C TRP A 101 -0.07 0.69 2.50
N LEU A 102 0.10 1.96 2.85
CA LEU A 102 0.93 2.92 2.13
C LEU A 102 1.62 3.78 3.18
N ALA A 103 2.92 3.60 3.34
CA ALA A 103 3.73 4.39 4.26
C ALA A 103 4.93 5.00 3.54
N VAL A 104 5.22 6.26 3.83
CA VAL A 104 6.35 7.01 3.29
C VAL A 104 7.09 7.69 4.43
N ASP A 105 8.40 7.51 4.48
CA ASP A 105 9.26 8.19 5.43
C ASP A 105 9.04 9.70 5.36
N PRO A 106 8.80 10.39 6.49
CA PRO A 106 8.61 11.84 6.52
C PRO A 106 9.71 12.63 5.81
N ALA A 107 10.96 12.13 5.84
CA ALA A 107 12.09 12.75 5.14
C ALA A 107 11.91 12.77 3.61
N ALA A 108 11.09 11.89 3.06
CA ALA A 108 10.79 11.82 1.63
C ALA A 108 9.41 12.38 1.25
N HIS A 109 8.71 13.00 2.20
CA HIS A 109 7.42 13.64 1.90
C HIS A 109 7.57 14.68 0.79
N ARG A 110 6.52 14.83 -0.03
CA ARG A 110 6.49 15.69 -1.22
C ARG A 110 7.54 15.35 -2.29
N GLY A 111 8.28 14.25 -2.12
CA GLY A 111 9.23 13.71 -3.11
C GLY A 111 8.58 12.82 -4.18
N GLY A 112 7.25 12.64 -4.18
CA GLY A 112 6.53 11.82 -5.16
C GLY A 112 6.52 10.32 -4.85
N VAL A 113 7.11 9.88 -3.74
CA VAL A 113 7.21 8.45 -3.35
C VAL A 113 5.85 7.77 -3.31
N ALA A 114 4.89 8.30 -2.53
CA ALA A 114 3.54 7.74 -2.45
C ALA A 114 2.85 7.67 -3.81
N SER A 115 2.99 8.73 -4.64
CA SER A 115 2.41 8.77 -5.99
C SER A 115 2.99 7.69 -6.89
N THR A 116 4.31 7.50 -6.83
CA THR A 116 5.02 6.48 -7.62
C THR A 116 4.57 5.09 -7.24
N LEU A 117 4.42 4.81 -5.94
CA LEU A 117 3.95 3.52 -5.42
C LEU A 117 2.50 3.23 -5.85
N VAL A 118 1.58 4.17 -5.64
CA VAL A 118 0.15 3.98 -6.01
C VAL A 118 0.00 3.79 -7.52
N LEU A 119 0.67 4.59 -8.34
CA LEU A 119 0.64 4.42 -9.80
C LEU A 119 1.22 3.08 -10.25
N ALA A 120 2.25 2.57 -9.58
CA ALA A 120 2.82 1.26 -9.89
C ALA A 120 1.85 0.13 -9.55
N MET A 121 1.17 0.20 -8.39
CA MET A 121 0.11 -0.73 -8.03
C MET A 121 -1.03 -0.68 -9.06
N GLU A 122 -1.54 0.49 -9.40
CA GLU A 122 -2.62 0.66 -10.37
C GLU A 122 -2.26 0.06 -11.74
N ARG A 123 -1.02 0.29 -12.21
CA ARG A 123 -0.53 -0.32 -13.47
C ARG A 123 -0.45 -1.84 -13.40
N ARG A 124 -0.03 -2.41 -12.26
CA ARG A 124 0.00 -3.86 -12.06
C ARG A 124 -1.41 -4.47 -12.01
N LEU A 125 -2.39 -3.70 -11.56
CA LEU A 125 -3.78 -4.12 -11.46
C LEU A 125 -4.60 -3.84 -12.72
N ALA A 126 -4.07 -3.09 -13.69
CA ALA A 126 -4.76 -2.79 -14.95
C ALA A 126 -5.15 -4.08 -15.69
N GLY A 127 -6.43 -4.22 -16.02
CA GLY A 127 -6.99 -5.43 -16.64
C GLY A 127 -7.24 -6.60 -15.68
N LEU A 128 -6.87 -6.48 -14.40
CA LEU A 128 -7.12 -7.47 -13.35
C LEU A 128 -8.16 -6.98 -12.34
N ALA A 129 -8.01 -5.73 -11.90
CA ALA A 129 -8.94 -5.10 -10.98
C ALA A 129 -10.03 -4.35 -11.72
N ARG A 130 -11.25 -4.45 -11.23
CA ARG A 130 -12.37 -3.59 -11.59
C ARG A 130 -12.47 -2.39 -10.63
N LEU A 131 -12.07 -2.60 -9.38
CA LEU A 131 -12.20 -1.63 -8.30
C LEU A 131 -11.02 -1.75 -7.34
N ILE A 132 -10.46 -0.63 -6.92
CA ILE A 132 -9.55 -0.54 -5.78
C ILE A 132 -10.30 0.10 -4.62
N SER A 133 -10.19 -0.50 -3.43
CA SER A 133 -10.70 0.01 -2.16
C SER A 133 -9.56 0.44 -1.26
N VAL A 134 -9.76 1.50 -0.50
CA VAL A 134 -8.81 2.00 0.50
C VAL A 134 -9.57 2.47 1.73
N ASP A 135 -9.22 1.94 2.88
CA ASP A 135 -9.75 2.37 4.16
C ASP A 135 -8.84 3.40 4.82
N THR A 136 -9.42 4.48 5.32
CA THR A 136 -8.69 5.54 6.02
C THR A 136 -9.40 5.93 7.31
N SER A 137 -8.64 6.45 8.28
CA SER A 137 -9.22 7.07 9.47
C SER A 137 -9.90 8.39 9.15
N GLY A 138 -11.00 8.68 9.87
CA GLY A 138 -11.72 9.95 9.82
C GLY A 138 -11.06 11.09 10.61
N ARG A 139 -10.01 10.79 11.40
CA ARG A 139 -9.33 11.78 12.26
C ARG A 139 -8.76 12.95 11.44
N PRO A 140 -8.60 14.13 12.07
CA PRO A 140 -8.05 15.31 11.40
C PRO A 140 -6.64 15.11 10.84
N ASP A 141 -5.77 14.37 11.54
CA ASP A 141 -4.39 14.07 11.13
C ASP A 141 -4.30 13.21 9.86
N TYR A 142 -5.37 12.46 9.51
CA TYR A 142 -5.51 11.78 8.21
C TYR A 142 -6.04 12.69 7.08
N GLY A 143 -6.32 13.95 7.35
CA GLY A 143 -6.75 14.92 6.32
C GLY A 143 -5.86 14.94 5.09
N PRO A 144 -4.53 15.07 5.23
CA PRO A 144 -3.60 15.01 4.09
C PRO A 144 -3.65 13.70 3.32
N THR A 145 -3.85 12.56 4.01
CA THR A 145 -3.97 11.23 3.38
C THR A 145 -5.24 11.14 2.55
N ARG A 146 -6.38 11.60 3.06
CA ARG A 146 -7.64 11.63 2.31
C ARG A 146 -7.53 12.52 1.07
N ALA A 147 -6.99 13.73 1.22
CA ALA A 147 -6.75 14.64 0.09
C ALA A 147 -5.78 14.06 -0.96
N PHE A 148 -4.81 13.26 -0.52
CA PHE A 148 -3.91 12.53 -1.42
C PHE A 148 -4.67 11.54 -2.32
N TYR A 149 -5.61 10.77 -1.77
CA TYR A 149 -6.41 9.83 -2.55
C TYR A 149 -7.40 10.55 -3.47
N GLU A 150 -8.09 11.60 -3.00
CA GLU A 150 -8.98 12.42 -3.82
C GLU A 150 -8.27 12.98 -5.06
N ALA A 151 -7.06 13.54 -4.87
CA ALA A 151 -6.24 14.08 -5.95
C ALA A 151 -5.82 13.02 -6.99
N ARG A 152 -5.97 11.73 -6.70
CA ARG A 152 -5.70 10.59 -7.59
C ARG A 152 -6.93 9.92 -8.16
N GLY A 153 -8.08 10.56 -7.99
CA GLY A 153 -9.35 10.10 -8.53
C GLY A 153 -10.04 9.01 -7.71
N TYR A 154 -9.56 8.75 -6.49
CA TYR A 154 -10.32 7.96 -5.52
C TYR A 154 -11.47 8.82 -4.98
N ARG A 155 -12.61 8.20 -4.75
CA ARG A 155 -13.81 8.86 -4.21
C ARG A 155 -14.17 8.27 -2.87
N ALA A 156 -14.45 9.13 -1.88
CA ALA A 156 -15.03 8.69 -0.62
C ALA A 156 -16.47 8.21 -0.89
N VAL A 157 -16.72 6.94 -0.63
CA VAL A 157 -18.00 6.29 -0.93
C VAL A 157 -18.78 5.89 0.31
N ALA A 158 -18.12 5.75 1.45
CA ALA A 158 -18.75 5.44 2.72
C ALA A 158 -17.98 6.03 3.90
N ARG A 159 -18.73 6.23 5.00
CA ARG A 159 -18.19 6.59 6.30
C ARG A 159 -18.93 5.79 7.36
N VAL A 160 -18.17 5.09 8.20
CA VAL A 160 -18.71 4.33 9.34
C VAL A 160 -18.27 5.04 10.63
N PRO A 161 -19.21 5.64 11.38
CA PRO A 161 -18.89 6.35 12.61
C PRO A 161 -18.25 5.43 13.66
N ASP A 162 -17.30 5.97 14.42
CA ASP A 162 -16.67 5.30 15.57
C ASP A 162 -16.08 3.91 15.27
N PHE A 163 -15.71 3.63 14.03
CA PHE A 163 -15.30 2.30 13.59
C PHE A 163 -13.99 1.85 14.24
N TYR A 164 -12.98 2.71 14.28
CA TYR A 164 -11.67 2.38 14.85
C TYR A 164 -11.61 2.65 16.36
N ALA A 165 -12.32 3.67 16.82
CA ALA A 165 -12.43 4.07 18.20
C ALA A 165 -13.51 5.16 18.34
N PRO A 166 -14.01 5.49 19.53
CA PRO A 166 -14.87 6.65 19.73
C PRO A 166 -14.22 7.92 19.14
N GLY A 167 -14.90 8.56 18.18
CA GLY A 167 -14.42 9.74 17.46
C GLY A 167 -13.47 9.44 16.29
N ASP A 168 -13.22 8.16 15.97
CA ASP A 168 -12.38 7.74 14.84
C ASP A 168 -13.18 6.89 13.84
N ASP A 169 -13.77 7.55 12.87
CA ASP A 169 -14.59 6.93 11.84
C ASP A 169 -13.70 6.23 10.79
N GLN A 170 -14.23 5.19 10.18
CA GLN A 170 -13.68 4.68 8.92
C GLN A 170 -14.20 5.51 7.74
N VAL A 171 -13.32 5.91 6.85
CA VAL A 171 -13.68 6.53 5.57
C VAL A 171 -13.16 5.65 4.44
N ILE A 172 -14.09 5.10 3.67
CA ILE A 172 -13.79 4.18 2.57
C ILE A 172 -13.70 4.95 1.26
N PHE A 173 -12.56 4.83 0.60
CA PHE A 173 -12.33 5.36 -0.74
C PHE A 173 -12.34 4.25 -1.77
N THR A 174 -12.86 4.53 -2.96
CA THR A 174 -12.77 3.59 -4.09
C THR A 174 -12.35 4.29 -5.38
N LYS A 175 -11.70 3.52 -6.27
CA LYS A 175 -11.37 3.93 -7.63
C LYS A 175 -11.65 2.77 -8.58
N ALA A 176 -12.43 3.02 -9.63
CA ALA A 176 -12.56 2.09 -10.75
C ALA A 176 -11.31 2.16 -11.64
N LEU A 177 -10.84 1.01 -12.12
CA LEU A 177 -9.73 0.89 -13.07
C LEU A 177 -10.23 0.51 -14.46
#